data_45c97e16e1e85ae8a4022c9766462782
#
_entry.id   45c97e16e1e85ae8a4022c9766462782
#
_cell.length_a   1.000
_cell.length_b   1.000
_cell.length_c   1.000
_cell.angle_alpha   90.00
_cell.angle_beta   90.00
_cell.angle_gamma   90.00
#
_symmetry.space_group_name_H-M   'P 1'
#
loop_
_entity.id
_entity.type
_entity.pdbx_description
1 polymer ?
#
loop_
_entity_poly.entity_id
_entity_poly.type
_entity_poly.pdbx_seq_one_letter_code
_entity_poly.pdbx_strand_id
1 'polypeptide(L)'
;MTAGDDGFDVVTGAFSYSGAAIASDLQAAGRRVRTITGHPDRAPKTPKTPKTPAGTGIEVRPLDFADPAALADSLRGARTLYNTYWVRFAHGQVDHPAAVAHSRALFLAAAAAGVQRIVHVSITHPSADSPYPYFRGKAAVEQALRDMGISHAVLRPAILFGGNGVLINNIAWLLRRLPVFAVGGTGEYRIRPIHVDDLARLCVRAGNSATTETIDAVGPERPAFIDLVRTIKDAVGSRSQIVRVPGALIPPAARLLGVALRDTLLTADEYHGMADGLADTDGPATGETALSRWIIDHKDTLGRGYANELTRHFR
;
A
#
# COMPACT_ATOMS: atom_id res chain seq x y z
N MET A 1 22.60 32.12 4.03
CA MET A 1 22.56 31.23 2.86
C MET A 1 23.10 29.89 3.32
N THR A 2 22.23 29.00 3.79
CA THR A 2 22.59 27.63 4.13
C THR A 2 22.86 26.88 2.83
N ALA A 3 24.02 26.21 2.72
CA ALA A 3 24.39 25.37 1.59
C ALA A 3 23.20 24.46 1.28
N GLY A 4 22.74 24.47 0.04
CA GLY A 4 21.63 23.64 -0.41
C GLY A 4 21.95 22.18 -0.10
N ASP A 5 21.04 21.54 0.61
CA ASP A 5 21.05 20.09 0.80
C ASP A 5 20.88 19.47 -0.61
N ASP A 6 21.99 19.19 -1.29
CA ASP A 6 22.05 18.58 -2.62
C ASP A 6 21.55 17.12 -2.63
N GLY A 7 21.06 16.63 -1.50
CA GLY A 7 20.51 15.29 -1.33
C GLY A 7 19.22 15.08 -2.13
N PHE A 8 18.93 13.83 -2.43
CA PHE A 8 17.66 13.39 -3.02
C PHE A 8 17.05 12.28 -2.17
N ASP A 9 15.76 12.07 -2.34
CA ASP A 9 15.05 10.97 -1.72
C ASP A 9 14.82 9.83 -2.71
N VAL A 10 14.89 8.60 -2.24
CA VAL A 10 14.59 7.42 -3.05
C VAL A 10 13.25 6.84 -2.63
N VAL A 11 12.39 6.58 -3.61
CA VAL A 11 11.10 5.90 -3.40
C VAL A 11 11.09 4.61 -4.21
N THR A 12 10.92 3.45 -3.54
CA THR A 12 10.69 2.21 -4.28
C THR A 12 9.32 2.28 -4.96
N GLY A 13 9.31 2.07 -6.29
CA GLY A 13 8.06 2.07 -7.05
C GLY A 13 7.31 3.40 -7.02
N ALA A 14 7.96 4.55 -7.29
CA ALA A 14 7.32 5.86 -7.35
C ALA A 14 6.19 5.96 -8.40
N PHE A 15 5.99 4.95 -9.22
CA PHE A 15 4.87 4.85 -10.18
C PHE A 15 3.80 3.85 -9.74
N SER A 16 3.95 3.25 -8.55
CA SER A 16 2.96 2.38 -7.91
C SER A 16 1.98 3.21 -7.07
N TYR A 17 1.01 2.55 -6.42
CA TYR A 17 -0.07 3.23 -5.73
C TYR A 17 0.42 4.13 -4.58
N SER A 18 1.03 3.57 -3.55
CA SER A 18 1.54 4.35 -2.40
C SER A 18 2.84 5.10 -2.73
N GLY A 19 3.71 4.50 -3.53
CA GLY A 19 4.95 5.13 -3.95
C GLY A 19 4.73 6.40 -4.76
N ALA A 20 3.70 6.43 -5.63
CA ALA A 20 3.35 7.62 -6.40
C ALA A 20 2.83 8.78 -5.52
N ALA A 21 2.05 8.48 -4.50
CA ALA A 21 1.58 9.48 -3.55
C ALA A 21 2.76 10.08 -2.74
N ILE A 22 3.68 9.23 -2.26
CA ILE A 22 4.88 9.68 -1.54
C ILE A 22 5.76 10.53 -2.44
N ALA A 23 6.03 10.09 -3.68
CA ALA A 23 6.85 10.83 -4.63
C ALA A 23 6.23 12.19 -4.98
N SER A 24 4.91 12.25 -5.16
CA SER A 24 4.18 13.49 -5.42
C SER A 24 4.30 14.48 -4.25
N ASP A 25 4.17 13.99 -3.01
CA ASP A 25 4.25 14.84 -1.82
C ASP A 25 5.68 15.37 -1.60
N LEU A 26 6.70 14.53 -1.83
CA LEU A 26 8.11 14.94 -1.81
C LEU A 26 8.40 16.03 -2.86
N GLN A 27 7.92 15.87 -4.09
CA GLN A 27 8.10 16.85 -5.16
C GLN A 27 7.36 18.17 -4.86
N ALA A 28 6.16 18.10 -4.29
CA ALA A 28 5.43 19.27 -3.83
C ALA A 28 6.18 20.05 -2.74
N ALA A 29 6.98 19.33 -1.92
CA ALA A 29 7.89 19.93 -0.94
C ALA A 29 9.23 20.38 -1.54
N GLY A 30 9.39 20.41 -2.87
CA GLY A 30 10.60 20.84 -3.56
C GLY A 30 11.77 19.85 -3.49
N ARG A 31 11.51 18.58 -3.13
CA ARG A 31 12.53 17.54 -2.99
C ARG A 31 12.83 16.88 -4.34
N ARG A 32 14.10 16.59 -4.59
CA ARG A 32 14.50 15.75 -5.73
C ARG A 32 14.17 14.30 -5.41
N VAL A 33 13.53 13.59 -6.34
CA VAL A 33 13.11 12.20 -6.16
C VAL A 33 13.76 11.31 -7.19
N ARG A 34 14.32 10.19 -6.73
CA ARG A 34 14.72 9.05 -7.54
C ARG A 34 13.78 7.88 -7.24
N THR A 35 13.43 7.10 -8.24
CA THR A 35 12.76 5.82 -8.05
C THR A 35 13.68 4.67 -8.43
N ILE A 36 13.59 3.58 -7.67
CA ILE A 36 14.15 2.29 -8.04
C ILE A 36 13.01 1.33 -8.36
N THR A 37 13.12 0.63 -9.49
CA THR A 37 12.07 -0.26 -10.01
C THR A 37 12.66 -1.46 -10.73
N GLY A 38 12.00 -2.63 -10.61
CA GLY A 38 12.37 -3.84 -11.38
C GLY A 38 12.09 -3.72 -12.88
N HIS A 39 11.40 -2.64 -13.31
CA HIS A 39 11.05 -2.42 -14.71
C HIS A 39 11.35 -0.97 -15.13
N PRO A 40 12.62 -0.55 -15.19
CA PRO A 40 12.99 0.84 -15.49
C PRO A 40 12.48 1.30 -16.87
N ASP A 41 12.43 0.41 -17.84
CA ASP A 41 11.96 0.70 -19.20
C ASP A 41 10.42 0.94 -19.28
N ARG A 42 9.69 0.56 -18.24
CA ARG A 42 8.24 0.78 -18.12
C ARG A 42 7.88 2.07 -17.39
N ALA A 43 8.86 2.88 -17.04
CA ALA A 43 8.60 4.19 -16.45
C ALA A 43 7.62 4.96 -17.35
N PRO A 44 6.57 5.55 -16.79
CA PRO A 44 5.56 6.23 -17.60
C PRO A 44 6.18 7.43 -18.32
N LYS A 45 6.09 7.44 -19.64
CA LYS A 45 6.44 8.60 -20.49
C LYS A 45 5.38 9.70 -20.38
N THR A 46 4.21 9.35 -19.86
CA THR A 46 3.07 10.23 -19.61
C THR A 46 2.46 9.95 -18.24
N PRO A 47 1.84 10.92 -17.57
CA PRO A 47 1.22 10.70 -16.26
C PRO A 47 0.14 9.61 -16.33
N LYS A 48 0.23 8.60 -15.45
CA LYS A 48 -0.83 7.59 -15.30
C LYS A 48 -1.93 8.04 -14.34
N THR A 49 -1.72 9.12 -13.62
CA THR A 49 -2.68 9.71 -12.68
C THR A 49 -2.70 11.23 -12.83
N PRO A 50 -3.81 11.90 -12.49
CA PRO A 50 -3.89 13.38 -12.52
C PRO A 50 -2.83 14.07 -11.66
N LYS A 51 -2.27 13.36 -10.67
CA LYS A 51 -1.24 13.88 -9.75
C LYS A 51 0.20 13.58 -10.19
N THR A 52 0.41 12.80 -11.26
CA THR A 52 1.76 12.52 -11.77
C THR A 52 2.02 13.46 -12.97
N PRO A 53 2.76 14.55 -12.82
CA PRO A 53 3.02 15.48 -13.93
C PRO A 53 3.77 14.80 -15.07
N ALA A 54 3.45 15.16 -16.31
CA ALA A 54 4.22 14.72 -17.47
C ALA A 54 5.66 15.23 -17.34
N GLY A 55 6.67 14.36 -17.58
CA GLY A 55 8.07 14.74 -17.42
C GLY A 55 8.42 15.01 -15.95
N THR A 56 8.08 14.10 -15.07
CA THR A 56 8.08 14.26 -13.60
C THR A 56 9.40 14.69 -12.98
N GLY A 57 10.50 14.74 -13.70
CA GLY A 57 11.83 14.97 -13.11
C GLY A 57 12.26 13.86 -12.11
N ILE A 58 11.54 12.73 -12.06
CA ILE A 58 11.91 11.59 -11.24
C ILE A 58 12.99 10.79 -11.98
N GLU A 59 14.17 10.71 -11.41
CA GLU A 59 15.24 9.86 -11.93
C GLU A 59 14.88 8.39 -11.71
N VAL A 60 15.06 7.54 -12.74
CA VAL A 60 14.72 6.12 -12.68
C VAL A 60 16.00 5.29 -12.68
N ARG A 61 16.12 4.37 -11.72
CA ARG A 61 17.21 3.41 -11.59
C ARG A 61 16.67 1.99 -11.45
N PRO A 62 17.44 0.96 -11.84
CA PRO A 62 17.02 -0.42 -11.66
C PRO A 62 16.97 -0.80 -10.18
N LEU A 63 15.99 -1.65 -9.84
CA LEU A 63 15.91 -2.40 -8.59
C LEU A 63 16.26 -3.85 -8.92
N ASP A 64 17.55 -4.17 -8.82
CA ASP A 64 18.06 -5.49 -9.08
C ASP A 64 18.57 -6.12 -7.77
N PHE A 65 17.85 -7.12 -7.28
CA PHE A 65 18.23 -7.84 -6.07
C PHE A 65 19.33 -8.90 -6.30
N ALA A 66 19.63 -9.23 -7.56
CA ALA A 66 20.70 -10.16 -7.90
C ALA A 66 22.08 -9.47 -7.95
N ASP A 67 22.12 -8.14 -8.05
CA ASP A 67 23.36 -7.34 -8.04
C ASP A 67 23.36 -6.35 -6.87
N PRO A 68 23.90 -6.75 -5.69
CA PRO A 68 23.96 -5.87 -4.51
C PRO A 68 24.79 -4.61 -4.73
N ALA A 69 25.81 -4.64 -5.60
CA ALA A 69 26.65 -3.48 -5.86
C ALA A 69 25.91 -2.44 -6.70
N ALA A 70 25.24 -2.86 -7.78
CA ALA A 70 24.37 -1.99 -8.58
C ALA A 70 23.21 -1.43 -7.78
N LEU A 71 22.64 -2.23 -6.85
CA LEU A 71 21.58 -1.78 -5.96
C LEU A 71 22.09 -0.68 -5.00
N ALA A 72 23.28 -0.85 -4.41
CA ALA A 72 23.89 0.18 -3.56
C ALA A 72 24.20 1.45 -4.36
N ASP A 73 24.70 1.32 -5.59
CA ASP A 73 24.98 2.45 -6.48
C ASP A 73 23.68 3.22 -6.84
N SER A 74 22.58 2.51 -7.01
CA SER A 74 21.26 3.13 -7.25
C SER A 74 20.78 3.99 -6.05
N LEU A 75 21.30 3.73 -4.84
CA LEU A 75 20.96 4.45 -3.60
C LEU A 75 22.01 5.49 -3.20
N ARG A 76 23.20 5.50 -3.80
CA ARG A 76 24.31 6.37 -3.41
C ARG A 76 23.94 7.85 -3.50
N GLY A 77 24.18 8.59 -2.40
CA GLY A 77 23.82 10.00 -2.27
C GLY A 77 22.37 10.27 -1.87
N ALA A 78 21.58 9.22 -1.64
CA ALA A 78 20.24 9.37 -1.11
C ALA A 78 20.26 9.75 0.38
N ARG A 79 19.42 10.72 0.74
CA ARG A 79 19.19 11.08 2.15
C ARG A 79 18.27 10.08 2.82
N THR A 80 17.10 9.85 2.22
CA THR A 80 16.06 8.97 2.77
C THR A 80 15.62 7.97 1.73
N LEU A 81 15.47 6.70 2.16
CA LEU A 81 14.81 5.64 1.39
C LEU A 81 13.38 5.45 1.89
N TYR A 82 12.41 5.71 1.04
CA TYR A 82 11.00 5.38 1.28
C TYR A 82 10.70 4.02 0.66
N ASN A 83 10.65 3.00 1.51
CA ASN A 83 10.44 1.63 1.07
C ASN A 83 8.97 1.25 1.09
N THR A 84 8.37 1.14 -0.10
CA THR A 84 7.03 0.61 -0.35
C THR A 84 7.06 -0.78 -0.99
N TYR A 85 8.25 -1.37 -1.16
CA TYR A 85 8.39 -2.68 -1.79
C TYR A 85 7.76 -3.77 -0.92
N TRP A 86 6.80 -4.45 -1.50
CA TRP A 86 6.17 -5.65 -0.95
C TRP A 86 5.36 -6.39 -2.02
N VAL A 87 5.02 -7.65 -1.77
CA VAL A 87 4.11 -8.45 -2.60
C VAL A 87 2.82 -8.73 -1.83
N ARG A 88 1.68 -8.45 -2.43
CA ARG A 88 0.37 -8.67 -1.81
C ARG A 88 0.07 -10.15 -1.64
N PHE A 89 0.40 -10.95 -2.65
CA PHE A 89 0.22 -12.41 -2.68
C PHE A 89 1.32 -13.03 -3.54
N ALA A 90 1.56 -14.33 -3.35
CA ALA A 90 2.53 -15.06 -4.15
C ALA A 90 2.12 -15.10 -5.64
N HIS A 91 3.05 -14.73 -6.53
CA HIS A 91 2.86 -14.79 -7.97
C HIS A 91 4.17 -15.11 -8.69
N GLY A 92 4.15 -16.14 -9.52
CA GLY A 92 5.36 -16.63 -10.18
C GLY A 92 6.39 -17.13 -9.18
N GLN A 93 7.60 -16.57 -9.24
CA GLN A 93 8.71 -16.92 -8.34
C GLN A 93 8.81 -16.01 -7.12
N VAL A 94 7.92 -15.02 -6.97
CA VAL A 94 7.98 -14.08 -5.86
C VAL A 94 6.87 -14.39 -4.87
N ASP A 95 7.27 -14.83 -3.69
CA ASP A 95 6.43 -15.11 -2.53
C ASP A 95 6.83 -14.23 -1.34
N HIS A 96 6.19 -14.42 -0.19
CA HIS A 96 6.50 -13.63 1.01
C HIS A 96 7.93 -13.88 1.54
N PRO A 97 8.47 -15.12 1.59
CA PRO A 97 9.89 -15.36 1.88
C PRO A 97 10.85 -14.62 0.97
N ALA A 98 10.62 -14.65 -0.34
CA ALA A 98 11.43 -13.89 -1.30
C ALA A 98 11.32 -12.37 -1.07
N ALA A 99 10.12 -11.87 -0.77
CA ALA A 99 9.94 -10.45 -0.46
C ALA A 99 10.67 -10.02 0.82
N VAL A 100 10.77 -10.88 1.82
CA VAL A 100 11.59 -10.66 3.04
C VAL A 100 13.08 -10.60 2.68
N ALA A 101 13.58 -11.56 1.89
CA ALA A 101 14.98 -11.59 1.45
C ALA A 101 15.34 -10.34 0.63
N HIS A 102 14.47 -9.95 -0.30
CA HIS A 102 14.63 -8.73 -1.10
C HIS A 102 14.64 -7.46 -0.24
N SER A 103 13.74 -7.36 0.75
CA SER A 103 13.72 -6.21 1.67
C SER A 103 15.00 -6.12 2.49
N ARG A 104 15.54 -7.25 2.96
CA ARG A 104 16.84 -7.31 3.65
C ARG A 104 17.98 -6.86 2.74
N ALA A 105 18.03 -7.35 1.50
CA ALA A 105 19.04 -6.94 0.53
C ALA A 105 18.98 -5.43 0.26
N LEU A 106 17.77 -4.86 0.14
CA LEU A 106 17.57 -3.42 -0.02
C LEU A 106 18.09 -2.62 1.17
N PHE A 107 17.83 -3.06 2.41
CA PHE A 107 18.31 -2.37 3.60
C PHE A 107 19.83 -2.46 3.73
N LEU A 108 20.45 -3.61 3.40
CA LEU A 108 21.90 -3.76 3.36
C LEU A 108 22.52 -2.83 2.31
N ALA A 109 21.94 -2.75 1.12
CA ALA A 109 22.37 -1.83 0.07
C ALA A 109 22.23 -0.36 0.50
N ALA A 110 21.16 -0.01 1.19
CA ALA A 110 20.95 1.33 1.75
C ALA A 110 22.03 1.70 2.79
N ALA A 111 22.38 0.75 3.67
CA ALA A 111 23.50 0.92 4.63
C ALA A 111 24.82 1.14 3.91
N ALA A 112 25.14 0.29 2.93
CA ALA A 112 26.38 0.38 2.15
C ALA A 112 26.47 1.67 1.33
N ALA A 113 25.34 2.21 0.87
CA ALA A 113 25.23 3.47 0.14
C ALA A 113 25.31 4.72 1.05
N GLY A 114 25.27 4.57 2.36
CA GLY A 114 25.28 5.68 3.33
C GLY A 114 23.94 6.40 3.45
N VAL A 115 22.81 5.72 3.13
CA VAL A 115 21.46 6.28 3.35
C VAL A 115 21.26 6.58 4.83
N GLN A 116 20.85 7.80 5.12
CA GLN A 116 20.76 8.28 6.51
C GLN A 116 19.51 7.80 7.23
N ARG A 117 18.42 7.57 6.50
CA ARG A 117 17.13 7.18 7.07
C ARG A 117 16.33 6.28 6.14
N ILE A 118 15.59 5.34 6.73
CA ILE A 118 14.64 4.49 6.01
C ILE A 118 13.24 4.70 6.57
N VAL A 119 12.28 5.02 5.70
CA VAL A 119 10.85 5.02 6.02
C VAL A 119 10.23 3.79 5.36
N HIS A 120 9.75 2.85 6.17
CA HIS A 120 9.22 1.58 5.69
C HIS A 120 7.69 1.51 5.85
N VAL A 121 7.00 1.21 4.75
CA VAL A 121 5.56 0.95 4.78
C VAL A 121 5.31 -0.54 5.07
N SER A 122 4.86 -0.81 6.28
CA SER A 122 4.53 -2.14 6.80
C SER A 122 3.02 -2.44 6.71
N ILE A 123 2.45 -2.99 7.77
CA ILE A 123 1.01 -3.23 7.97
C ILE A 123 0.67 -3.16 9.46
N THR A 124 -0.61 -2.93 9.82
CA THR A 124 -1.08 -3.14 11.19
C THR A 124 -0.91 -4.59 11.64
N HIS A 125 -0.68 -4.80 12.94
CA HIS A 125 -0.56 -6.13 13.57
C HIS A 125 0.46 -7.10 12.93
N PRO A 126 1.66 -6.67 12.49
CA PRO A 126 2.66 -7.62 12.01
C PRO A 126 3.12 -8.48 13.20
N SER A 127 3.11 -9.80 13.05
CA SER A 127 3.51 -10.73 14.12
C SER A 127 4.24 -11.93 13.53
N ALA A 128 5.33 -12.35 14.18
CA ALA A 128 6.05 -13.56 13.83
C ALA A 128 5.21 -14.83 14.04
N ASP A 129 4.27 -14.77 14.96
CA ASP A 129 3.38 -15.88 15.33
C ASP A 129 2.05 -15.85 14.56
N SER A 130 1.86 -14.90 13.66
CA SER A 130 0.63 -14.82 12.87
C SER A 130 0.41 -16.10 12.05
N PRO A 131 -0.82 -16.66 11.98
CA PRO A 131 -1.12 -17.77 11.08
C PRO A 131 -0.97 -17.39 9.60
N TYR A 132 -0.98 -16.08 9.29
CA TYR A 132 -0.96 -15.56 7.93
C TYR A 132 0.47 -15.22 7.47
N PRO A 133 0.97 -15.83 6.37
CA PRO A 133 2.32 -15.61 5.86
C PRO A 133 2.63 -14.13 5.55
N TYR A 134 1.63 -13.38 5.11
CA TYR A 134 1.75 -11.94 4.86
C TYR A 134 2.20 -11.18 6.12
N PHE A 135 1.52 -11.37 7.24
CA PHE A 135 1.81 -10.68 8.51
C PHE A 135 3.13 -11.14 9.12
N ARG A 136 3.46 -12.44 9.02
CA ARG A 136 4.77 -12.96 9.43
C ARG A 136 5.90 -12.33 8.63
N GLY A 137 5.73 -12.24 7.31
CA GLY A 137 6.71 -11.63 6.43
C GLY A 137 6.95 -10.16 6.78
N LYS A 138 5.88 -9.39 7.02
CA LYS A 138 5.98 -7.98 7.44
C LYS A 138 6.71 -7.84 8.78
N ALA A 139 6.41 -8.68 9.76
CA ALA A 139 7.12 -8.70 11.04
C ALA A 139 8.62 -8.98 10.86
N ALA A 140 8.97 -9.94 9.99
CA ALA A 140 10.36 -10.27 9.69
C ALA A 140 11.12 -9.11 9.00
N VAL A 141 10.46 -8.33 8.13
CA VAL A 141 11.05 -7.14 7.51
C VAL A 141 11.25 -6.02 8.52
N GLU A 142 10.26 -5.77 9.39
CA GLU A 142 10.42 -4.78 10.46
C GLU A 142 11.56 -5.16 11.42
N GLN A 143 11.68 -6.44 11.77
CA GLN A 143 12.78 -6.91 12.62
C GLN A 143 14.14 -6.71 11.92
N ALA A 144 14.23 -7.09 10.64
CA ALA A 144 15.44 -6.88 9.87
C ALA A 144 15.85 -5.39 9.82
N LEU A 145 14.89 -4.47 9.69
CA LEU A 145 15.16 -3.04 9.69
C LEU A 145 15.67 -2.55 11.06
N ARG A 146 15.07 -3.02 12.16
CA ARG A 146 15.53 -2.71 13.53
C ARG A 146 16.97 -3.18 13.77
N ASP A 147 17.30 -4.40 13.31
CA ASP A 147 18.62 -5.03 13.48
C ASP A 147 19.73 -4.28 12.74
N MET A 148 19.40 -3.50 11.71
CA MET A 148 20.36 -2.70 10.95
C MET A 148 20.92 -1.50 11.72
N GLY A 149 20.24 -1.01 12.77
CA GLY A 149 20.66 0.16 13.52
C GLY A 149 20.61 1.50 12.77
N ILE A 150 20.10 1.52 11.52
CA ILE A 150 19.88 2.75 10.75
C ILE A 150 18.69 3.51 11.33
N SER A 151 18.76 4.86 11.34
CA SER A 151 17.60 5.69 11.66
C SER A 151 16.41 5.33 10.77
N HIS A 152 15.26 5.02 11.36
CA HIS A 152 14.12 4.58 10.60
C HIS A 152 12.78 4.98 11.20
N ALA A 153 11.75 4.93 10.36
CA ALA A 153 10.35 4.94 10.77
C ALA A 153 9.59 3.80 10.08
N VAL A 154 8.68 3.19 10.82
CA VAL A 154 7.78 2.16 10.30
C VAL A 154 6.36 2.71 10.31
N LEU A 155 5.72 2.78 9.14
CA LEU A 155 4.33 3.15 8.96
C LEU A 155 3.51 1.88 8.78
N ARG A 156 2.52 1.67 9.63
CA ARG A 156 1.65 0.49 9.62
C ARG A 156 0.24 0.86 9.16
N PRO A 157 -0.01 0.97 7.86
CA PRO A 157 -1.38 1.14 7.37
C PRO A 157 -2.19 -0.15 7.55
N ALA A 158 -3.50 0.00 7.74
CA ALA A 158 -4.44 -1.11 7.65
C ALA A 158 -4.89 -1.30 6.19
N ILE A 159 -5.84 -0.51 5.74
CA ILE A 159 -6.38 -0.53 4.38
C ILE A 159 -6.17 0.85 3.76
N LEU A 160 -5.69 0.89 2.52
CA LEU A 160 -5.54 2.14 1.78
C LEU A 160 -6.76 2.41 0.89
N PHE A 161 -7.20 3.66 0.86
CA PHE A 161 -8.21 4.14 -0.07
C PHE A 161 -7.78 5.46 -0.72
N GLY A 162 -8.54 5.90 -1.71
CA GLY A 162 -8.25 7.11 -2.47
C GLY A 162 -7.61 6.81 -3.83
N GLY A 163 -7.66 7.76 -4.74
CA GLY A 163 -7.07 7.63 -6.07
C GLY A 163 -7.47 6.32 -6.77
N ASN A 164 -6.48 5.52 -7.11
CA ASN A 164 -6.65 4.23 -7.77
C ASN A 164 -6.73 3.04 -6.79
N GLY A 165 -7.13 3.23 -5.53
CA GLY A 165 -7.28 2.16 -4.54
C GLY A 165 -8.20 1.05 -5.03
N VAL A 166 -7.79 -0.21 -4.80
CA VAL A 166 -8.47 -1.38 -5.39
C VAL A 166 -9.70 -1.78 -4.60
N LEU A 167 -9.59 -1.92 -3.26
CA LEU A 167 -10.63 -2.53 -2.44
C LEU A 167 -11.95 -1.77 -2.53
N ILE A 168 -11.95 -0.48 -2.21
CA ILE A 168 -13.18 0.35 -2.17
C ILE A 168 -13.78 0.47 -3.58
N ASN A 169 -12.91 0.66 -4.59
CA ASN A 169 -13.36 0.71 -5.98
C ASN A 169 -14.01 -0.60 -6.44
N ASN A 170 -13.41 -1.74 -6.11
CA ASN A 170 -13.92 -3.04 -6.59
C ASN A 170 -15.18 -3.47 -5.82
N ILE A 171 -15.33 -3.11 -4.55
CA ILE A 171 -16.62 -3.24 -3.83
C ILE A 171 -17.70 -2.45 -4.56
N ALA A 172 -17.45 -1.20 -4.89
CA ALA A 172 -18.40 -0.36 -5.62
C ALA A 172 -18.71 -0.91 -7.03
N TRP A 173 -17.68 -1.44 -7.72
CA TRP A 173 -17.84 -2.05 -9.04
C TRP A 173 -18.74 -3.29 -8.99
N LEU A 174 -18.57 -4.15 -7.99
CA LEU A 174 -19.40 -5.33 -7.74
C LEU A 174 -20.84 -4.93 -7.41
N LEU A 175 -21.02 -3.98 -6.49
CA LEU A 175 -22.32 -3.46 -6.09
C LEU A 175 -23.10 -2.86 -7.26
N ARG A 176 -22.42 -2.22 -8.22
CA ARG A 176 -23.06 -1.67 -9.42
C ARG A 176 -23.52 -2.72 -10.43
N ARG A 177 -22.98 -3.95 -10.39
CA ARG A 177 -23.16 -4.95 -11.44
C ARG A 177 -23.83 -6.24 -10.99
N LEU A 178 -23.63 -6.63 -9.75
CA LEU A 178 -24.19 -7.87 -9.23
C LEU A 178 -25.51 -7.61 -8.49
N PRO A 179 -26.50 -8.47 -8.64
CA PRO A 179 -27.75 -8.36 -7.90
C PRO A 179 -27.58 -8.64 -6.41
N VAL A 180 -26.51 -9.34 -6.03
CA VAL A 180 -26.21 -9.75 -4.65
C VAL A 180 -24.74 -9.48 -4.34
N PHE A 181 -24.48 -8.93 -3.15
CA PHE A 181 -23.15 -8.79 -2.57
C PHE A 181 -23.07 -9.58 -1.27
N ALA A 182 -22.19 -10.59 -1.24
CA ALA A 182 -22.01 -11.47 -0.09
C ALA A 182 -21.02 -10.86 0.92
N VAL A 183 -21.42 -10.83 2.18
CA VAL A 183 -20.59 -10.47 3.33
C VAL A 183 -20.40 -11.69 4.22
N GLY A 184 -19.16 -12.01 4.53
CA GLY A 184 -18.82 -13.19 5.32
C GLY A 184 -19.09 -13.02 6.80
N GLY A 185 -19.67 -14.04 7.44
CA GLY A 185 -20.04 -14.02 8.85
C GLY A 185 -21.08 -12.95 9.15
N THR A 186 -20.92 -12.25 10.24
CA THR A 186 -21.79 -11.12 10.61
C THR A 186 -21.47 -9.84 9.85
N GLY A 187 -20.22 -9.71 9.35
CA GLY A 187 -19.70 -8.48 8.77
C GLY A 187 -19.38 -7.38 9.80
N GLU A 188 -19.45 -7.69 11.09
CA GLU A 188 -19.22 -6.72 12.19
C GLU A 188 -17.73 -6.50 12.50
N TYR A 189 -16.83 -7.25 11.84
CA TYR A 189 -15.40 -6.98 11.97
C TYR A 189 -15.06 -5.58 11.46
N ARG A 190 -14.28 -4.88 12.26
CA ARG A 190 -13.95 -3.48 11.99
C ARG A 190 -12.75 -3.36 11.08
N ILE A 191 -12.72 -2.29 10.33
CA ILE A 191 -11.58 -1.89 9.52
C ILE A 191 -11.29 -0.42 9.79
N ARG A 192 -10.02 -0.03 9.63
CA ARG A 192 -9.60 1.35 9.85
C ARG A 192 -8.81 1.90 8.68
N PRO A 193 -9.47 2.24 7.57
CA PRO A 193 -8.82 2.69 6.34
C PRO A 193 -8.17 4.06 6.50
N ILE A 194 -7.05 4.27 5.77
CA ILE A 194 -6.40 5.58 5.64
C ILE A 194 -6.34 6.00 4.18
N HIS A 195 -6.51 7.29 3.91
CA HIS A 195 -6.33 7.84 2.56
C HIS A 195 -4.85 7.77 2.15
N VAL A 196 -4.60 7.41 0.90
CA VAL A 196 -3.23 7.24 0.39
C VAL A 196 -2.39 8.52 0.48
N ASP A 197 -3.01 9.70 0.32
CA ASP A 197 -2.31 10.98 0.48
C ASP A 197 -2.01 11.28 1.96
N ASP A 198 -2.86 10.83 2.91
CA ASP A 198 -2.56 10.94 4.34
C ASP A 198 -1.37 10.07 4.71
N LEU A 199 -1.32 8.82 4.21
CA LEU A 199 -0.16 7.96 4.36
C LEU A 199 1.11 8.62 3.78
N ALA A 200 1.02 9.23 2.60
CA ALA A 200 2.17 9.91 1.98
C ALA A 200 2.68 11.06 2.86
N ARG A 201 1.78 11.91 3.38
CA ARG A 201 2.17 12.99 4.31
C ARG A 201 2.83 12.46 5.58
N LEU A 202 2.31 11.35 6.15
CA LEU A 202 2.93 10.69 7.30
C LEU A 202 4.33 10.18 6.96
N CYS A 203 4.52 9.53 5.80
CA CYS A 203 5.82 9.05 5.35
C CYS A 203 6.82 10.20 5.19
N VAL A 204 6.42 11.29 4.52
CA VAL A 204 7.30 12.46 4.29
C VAL A 204 7.66 13.14 5.61
N ARG A 205 6.69 13.30 6.53
CA ARG A 205 6.95 13.81 7.89
C ARG A 205 7.94 12.92 8.63
N ALA A 206 7.71 11.60 8.63
CA ALA A 206 8.59 10.63 9.26
C ALA A 206 10.00 10.62 8.64
N GLY A 207 10.13 10.85 7.33
CA GLY A 207 11.40 10.97 6.62
C GLY A 207 12.21 12.21 7.03
N ASN A 208 11.55 13.27 7.50
CA ASN A 208 12.17 14.50 8.00
C ASN A 208 12.45 14.47 9.51
N SER A 209 12.01 13.43 10.22
CA SER A 209 12.27 13.24 11.66
C SER A 209 13.60 12.52 11.89
N ALA A 210 14.24 12.78 13.03
CA ALA A 210 15.39 11.99 13.51
C ALA A 210 14.97 10.83 14.42
N THR A 211 13.71 10.79 14.85
CA THR A 211 13.20 9.82 15.84
C THR A 211 12.94 8.48 15.17
N THR A 212 13.49 7.42 15.77
CA THR A 212 13.07 6.04 15.40
C THR A 212 11.70 5.76 15.99
N GLU A 213 10.72 5.49 15.12
CA GLU A 213 9.32 5.38 15.53
C GLU A 213 8.55 4.34 14.72
N THR A 214 7.49 3.83 15.32
CA THR A 214 6.48 3.00 14.63
C THR A 214 5.13 3.68 14.77
N ILE A 215 4.45 3.92 13.65
CA ILE A 215 3.20 4.68 13.60
C ILE A 215 2.13 3.80 12.94
N ASP A 216 1.02 3.57 13.63
CA ASP A 216 -0.16 3.02 12.97
C ASP A 216 -0.75 4.11 12.08
N ALA A 217 -0.66 3.90 10.77
CA ALA A 217 -1.13 4.85 9.77
C ALA A 217 -2.59 4.56 9.45
N VAL A 218 -3.50 5.19 10.21
CA VAL A 218 -4.93 4.88 10.21
C VAL A 218 -5.80 6.13 10.19
N GLY A 219 -6.93 6.04 9.51
CA GLY A 219 -7.86 7.14 9.36
C GLY A 219 -8.75 7.38 10.58
N PRO A 220 -9.60 8.42 10.52
CA PRO A 220 -10.45 8.82 11.63
C PRO A 220 -11.66 7.88 11.84
N GLU A 221 -12.04 7.10 10.83
CA GLU A 221 -13.24 6.25 10.87
C GLU A 221 -12.88 4.78 11.04
N ARG A 222 -13.71 4.06 11.79
CA ARG A 222 -13.59 2.61 12.09
C ARG A 222 -14.92 1.89 11.82
N PRO A 223 -15.43 1.87 10.58
CA PRO A 223 -16.68 1.20 10.27
C PRO A 223 -16.57 -0.31 10.44
N ALA A 224 -17.68 -0.95 10.78
CA ALA A 224 -17.84 -2.38 10.51
C ALA A 224 -17.83 -2.59 8.98
N PHE A 225 -17.31 -3.71 8.53
CA PHE A 225 -17.20 -3.98 7.09
C PHE A 225 -18.58 -3.94 6.39
N ILE A 226 -19.61 -4.48 7.06
CA ILE A 226 -20.98 -4.43 6.51
C ILE A 226 -21.50 -3.00 6.36
N ASP A 227 -21.15 -2.10 7.28
CA ASP A 227 -21.56 -0.69 7.21
C ASP A 227 -20.80 0.06 6.12
N LEU A 228 -19.53 -0.26 5.91
CA LEU A 228 -18.79 0.24 4.76
C LEU A 228 -19.47 -0.17 3.44
N VAL A 229 -19.84 -1.45 3.31
CA VAL A 229 -20.52 -1.96 2.08
C VAL A 229 -21.87 -1.24 1.89
N ARG A 230 -22.62 -0.98 2.96
CA ARG A 230 -23.88 -0.20 2.91
C ARG A 230 -23.62 1.24 2.46
N THR A 231 -22.64 1.91 3.06
CA THR A 231 -22.26 3.28 2.70
C THR A 231 -21.88 3.38 1.21
N ILE A 232 -21.10 2.44 0.70
CA ILE A 232 -20.74 2.41 -0.72
C ILE A 232 -21.98 2.16 -1.59
N LYS A 233 -22.82 1.17 -1.22
CA LYS A 233 -24.04 0.84 -1.94
C LYS A 233 -24.94 2.06 -2.11
N ASP A 234 -25.20 2.76 -1.02
CA ASP A 234 -26.08 3.93 -0.99
C ASP A 234 -25.49 5.09 -1.82
N ALA A 235 -24.21 5.38 -1.64
CA ALA A 235 -23.51 6.42 -2.37
C ALA A 235 -23.54 6.20 -3.90
N VAL A 236 -23.33 4.96 -4.35
CA VAL A 236 -23.32 4.65 -5.79
C VAL A 236 -24.71 4.36 -6.36
N GLY A 237 -25.77 4.42 -5.55
CA GLY A 237 -27.15 4.17 -5.97
C GLY A 237 -27.41 2.72 -6.41
N SER A 238 -26.72 1.75 -5.77
CA SER A 238 -26.83 0.33 -6.14
C SER A 238 -28.11 -0.31 -5.60
N ARG A 239 -28.71 -1.20 -6.41
CA ARG A 239 -29.85 -2.05 -6.02
C ARG A 239 -29.43 -3.44 -5.52
N SER A 240 -28.13 -3.72 -5.46
CA SER A 240 -27.59 -5.01 -4.99
C SER A 240 -28.09 -5.33 -3.58
N GLN A 241 -28.49 -6.58 -3.35
CA GLN A 241 -28.86 -7.05 -2.01
C GLN A 241 -27.60 -7.46 -1.27
N ILE A 242 -27.42 -6.95 -0.04
CA ILE A 242 -26.34 -7.37 0.84
C ILE A 242 -26.81 -8.58 1.63
N VAL A 243 -26.15 -9.71 1.46
CA VAL A 243 -26.48 -10.98 2.13
C VAL A 243 -25.33 -11.43 3.02
N ARG A 244 -25.64 -11.90 4.22
CA ARG A 244 -24.66 -12.52 5.12
C ARG A 244 -24.58 -14.00 4.77
N VAL A 245 -23.33 -14.50 4.61
CA VAL A 245 -23.05 -15.91 4.32
C VAL A 245 -22.02 -16.44 5.30
N PRO A 246 -21.96 -17.75 5.54
CA PRO A 246 -20.84 -18.32 6.31
C PRO A 246 -19.50 -17.88 5.75
N GLY A 247 -18.58 -17.43 6.62
CA GLY A 247 -17.29 -16.88 6.21
C GLY A 247 -16.47 -17.80 5.34
N ALA A 248 -16.57 -19.13 5.58
CA ALA A 248 -15.89 -20.15 4.78
C ALA A 248 -16.30 -20.15 3.28
N LEU A 249 -17.43 -19.54 2.93
CA LEU A 249 -17.87 -19.44 1.53
C LEU A 249 -17.26 -18.26 0.78
N ILE A 250 -16.68 -17.27 1.47
CA ILE A 250 -16.14 -16.07 0.84
C ILE A 250 -14.89 -16.38 -0.02
N PRO A 251 -13.84 -17.06 0.50
CA PRO A 251 -12.65 -17.32 -0.30
C PRO A 251 -12.93 -18.11 -1.59
N PRO A 252 -13.71 -19.22 -1.60
CA PRO A 252 -14.01 -19.92 -2.83
C PRO A 252 -14.85 -19.10 -3.80
N ALA A 253 -15.81 -18.31 -3.32
CA ALA A 253 -16.60 -17.43 -4.19
C ALA A 253 -15.74 -16.32 -4.80
N ALA A 254 -14.85 -15.70 -4.02
CA ALA A 254 -13.90 -14.70 -4.49
C ALA A 254 -12.92 -15.28 -5.52
N ARG A 255 -12.46 -16.53 -5.33
CA ARG A 255 -11.60 -17.23 -6.29
C ARG A 255 -12.32 -17.50 -7.62
N LEU A 256 -13.57 -17.97 -7.57
CA LEU A 256 -14.37 -18.22 -8.78
C LEU A 256 -14.58 -16.92 -9.58
N LEU A 257 -14.94 -15.85 -8.88
CA LEU A 257 -15.12 -14.54 -9.50
C LEU A 257 -13.79 -14.00 -10.04
N GLY A 258 -12.68 -14.21 -9.32
CA GLY A 258 -11.33 -13.84 -9.74
C GLY A 258 -10.93 -14.51 -11.06
N VAL A 259 -11.25 -15.81 -11.24
CA VAL A 259 -11.02 -16.51 -12.50
C VAL A 259 -11.78 -15.83 -13.66
N ALA A 260 -13.05 -15.47 -13.45
CA ALA A 260 -13.85 -14.77 -14.45
C ALA A 260 -13.30 -13.39 -14.80
N LEU A 261 -12.73 -12.68 -13.82
CA LEU A 261 -12.14 -11.35 -13.96
C LEU A 261 -10.65 -11.39 -14.37
N ARG A 262 -10.05 -12.58 -14.42
CA ARG A 262 -8.61 -12.78 -14.64
C ARG A 262 -7.77 -11.96 -13.66
N ASP A 263 -8.16 -12.02 -12.38
CA ASP A 263 -7.53 -11.25 -11.29
C ASP A 263 -7.58 -12.04 -9.97
N THR A 264 -6.80 -11.59 -8.97
CA THR A 264 -6.91 -12.04 -7.58
C THR A 264 -7.73 -11.02 -6.79
N LEU A 265 -9.04 -11.29 -6.67
CA LEU A 265 -9.97 -10.36 -6.03
C LEU A 265 -9.73 -10.27 -4.52
N LEU A 266 -9.66 -11.42 -3.85
CA LEU A 266 -9.45 -11.55 -2.41
C LEU A 266 -8.88 -12.94 -2.12
N THR A 267 -7.79 -13.01 -1.38
CA THR A 267 -7.24 -14.28 -0.92
C THR A 267 -7.91 -14.73 0.38
N ALA A 268 -7.75 -16.01 0.72
CA ALA A 268 -8.26 -16.54 1.98
C ALA A 268 -7.61 -15.82 3.18
N ASP A 269 -6.29 -15.61 3.14
CA ASP A 269 -5.54 -14.95 4.20
C ASP A 269 -5.96 -13.50 4.40
N GLU A 270 -6.25 -12.77 3.32
CA GLU A 270 -6.77 -11.40 3.41
C GLU A 270 -8.15 -11.35 4.04
N TYR A 271 -9.04 -12.27 3.64
CA TYR A 271 -10.37 -12.35 4.24
C TYR A 271 -10.29 -12.69 5.73
N HIS A 272 -9.56 -13.74 6.08
CA HIS A 272 -9.43 -14.15 7.48
C HIS A 272 -8.71 -13.11 8.33
N GLY A 273 -7.65 -12.47 7.81
CA GLY A 273 -6.97 -11.39 8.49
C GLY A 273 -7.90 -10.20 8.82
N MET A 274 -8.79 -9.83 7.89
CA MET A 274 -9.81 -8.81 8.17
C MET A 274 -10.85 -9.31 9.20
N ALA A 275 -11.32 -10.55 9.06
CA ALA A 275 -12.32 -11.14 9.96
C ALA A 275 -11.79 -11.31 11.39
N ASP A 276 -10.49 -11.54 11.55
CA ASP A 276 -9.78 -11.63 12.83
C ASP A 276 -9.39 -10.25 13.40
N GLY A 277 -9.81 -9.16 12.77
CA GLY A 277 -9.62 -7.80 13.27
C GLY A 277 -8.23 -7.20 12.98
N LEU A 278 -7.39 -7.84 12.15
CA LEU A 278 -6.03 -7.34 11.87
C LEU A 278 -6.02 -6.06 11.01
N ALA A 279 -7.15 -5.64 10.47
CA ALA A 279 -7.31 -4.40 9.71
C ALA A 279 -7.83 -3.22 10.56
N ASP A 280 -7.81 -3.34 11.88
CA ASP A 280 -8.25 -2.31 12.83
C ASP A 280 -7.22 -2.10 13.94
N THR A 281 -7.19 -0.94 14.57
CA THR A 281 -6.36 -0.64 15.76
C THR A 281 -7.10 0.33 16.68
N ASP A 282 -6.77 0.32 17.98
CA ASP A 282 -7.39 1.18 19.00
C ASP A 282 -6.68 2.52 19.20
N GLY A 283 -5.50 2.72 18.59
CA GLY A 283 -4.74 3.96 18.72
C GLY A 283 -5.46 5.20 18.15
N PRO A 284 -4.92 6.40 18.33
CA PRO A 284 -5.49 7.62 17.75
C PRO A 284 -5.43 7.59 16.21
N ALA A 285 -6.33 8.34 15.57
CA ALA A 285 -6.23 8.59 14.14
C ALA A 285 -4.96 9.36 13.81
N THR A 286 -4.28 8.95 12.73
CA THR A 286 -3.08 9.61 12.22
C THR A 286 -3.31 10.26 10.86
N GLY A 287 -4.33 9.80 10.12
CA GLY A 287 -4.86 10.43 8.92
C GLY A 287 -6.09 11.28 9.22
N GLU A 288 -6.39 12.21 8.34
CA GLU A 288 -7.46 13.21 8.50
C GLU A 288 -8.65 12.98 7.58
N THR A 289 -8.45 12.29 6.46
CA THR A 289 -9.47 12.10 5.42
C THR A 289 -10.50 11.06 5.85
N ALA A 290 -11.76 11.48 6.04
CA ALA A 290 -12.87 10.61 6.35
C ALA A 290 -13.28 9.78 5.11
N LEU A 291 -13.30 8.44 5.25
CA LEU A 291 -13.65 7.53 4.17
C LEU A 291 -15.10 7.74 3.68
N SER A 292 -16.02 7.90 4.59
CA SER A 292 -17.45 8.12 4.26
C SER A 292 -17.63 9.36 3.39
N ARG A 293 -16.97 10.46 3.74
CA ARG A 293 -16.99 11.70 2.96
C ARG A 293 -16.35 11.50 1.58
N TRP A 294 -15.19 10.85 1.54
CA TRP A 294 -14.50 10.57 0.28
C TRP A 294 -15.36 9.72 -0.67
N ILE A 295 -16.08 8.71 -0.16
CA ILE A 295 -17.01 7.89 -0.95
C ILE A 295 -18.12 8.75 -1.58
N ILE A 296 -18.70 9.67 -0.81
CA ILE A 296 -19.77 10.58 -1.29
C ILE A 296 -19.22 11.50 -2.38
N ASP A 297 -18.04 12.09 -2.16
CA ASP A 297 -17.43 13.04 -3.10
C ASP A 297 -17.02 12.38 -4.41
N HIS A 298 -16.78 11.04 -4.41
CA HIS A 298 -16.36 10.27 -5.60
C HIS A 298 -17.44 9.33 -6.15
N LYS A 299 -18.68 9.39 -5.64
CA LYS A 299 -19.77 8.46 -5.98
C LYS A 299 -20.01 8.28 -7.49
N ASP A 300 -19.79 9.33 -8.27
CA ASP A 300 -20.07 9.30 -9.71
C ASP A 300 -19.01 8.54 -10.51
N THR A 301 -17.79 8.46 -10.02
CA THR A 301 -16.66 7.76 -10.66
C THR A 301 -16.35 6.42 -10.02
N LEU A 302 -16.65 6.26 -8.72
CA LEU A 302 -16.34 5.08 -7.94
C LEU A 302 -17.03 3.83 -8.49
N GLY A 303 -16.25 2.78 -8.77
CA GLY A 303 -16.75 1.51 -9.30
C GLY A 303 -17.22 1.55 -10.76
N ARG A 304 -16.94 2.61 -11.53
CA ARG A 304 -17.23 2.65 -12.98
C ARG A 304 -16.35 1.67 -13.76
N GLY A 305 -15.07 1.59 -13.42
CA GLY A 305 -14.09 0.64 -13.96
C GLY A 305 -13.62 -0.35 -12.90
N TYR A 306 -13.36 -1.60 -13.31
CA TYR A 306 -12.71 -2.60 -12.45
C TYR A 306 -11.22 -2.29 -12.33
N ALA A 307 -10.69 -2.32 -11.11
CA ALA A 307 -9.27 -2.15 -10.85
C ALA A 307 -8.59 -3.52 -10.77
N ASN A 308 -7.94 -3.94 -11.87
CA ASN A 308 -7.27 -5.25 -11.96
C ASN A 308 -5.87 -5.17 -11.36
N GLU A 309 -5.61 -5.93 -10.31
CA GLU A 309 -4.33 -5.99 -9.58
C GLU A 309 -3.22 -6.62 -10.42
N LEU A 310 -3.52 -7.77 -11.07
CA LEU A 310 -2.51 -8.48 -11.86
C LEU A 310 -2.01 -7.64 -13.04
N THR A 311 -2.91 -6.88 -13.67
CA THR A 311 -2.52 -5.99 -14.77
C THR A 311 -1.63 -4.83 -14.28
N ARG A 312 -1.82 -4.37 -13.05
CA ARG A 312 -1.06 -3.25 -12.49
C ARG A 312 0.37 -3.63 -12.10
N HIS A 313 0.55 -4.85 -11.59
CA HIS A 313 1.82 -5.27 -10.99
C HIS A 313 2.63 -6.23 -11.87
N PHE A 314 1.99 -7.03 -12.71
CA PHE A 314 2.64 -8.15 -13.40
C PHE A 314 2.54 -8.11 -14.95
N ARG A 315 1.88 -7.10 -15.54
CA ARG A 315 1.77 -6.95 -17.00
C ARG A 315 2.30 -5.64 -17.53
#